data_7b4a3e99b1702e8bfe942f3145c93a1d
#
_entry.id   7b4a3e99b1702e8bfe942f3145c93a1d
#
_cell.length_a   1.000
_cell.length_b   1.000
_cell.length_c   1.000
_cell.angle_alpha   90.00
_cell.angle_beta   90.00
_cell.angle_gamma   90.00
#
_symmetry.space_group_name_H-M   'P 1'
#
loop_
_entity.id
_entity.type
_entity.pdbx_description
1 polymer ?
#
loop_
_entity_poly.entity_id
_entity_poly.type
_entity_poly.pdbx_seq_one_letter_code
_entity_poly.pdbx_strand_id
1 'polypeptide(L)'
;MKKVVLGAFSALFLVASCTAPAPLKVMSYNIRYGTADDGVYSWPNRQDAAVAMIEDQRPAVFGVQEGLRFQLEFIAEKCPEYQYVGVGREDGEERGEHMAVFYDTTRVDLKDWGTYWLSETPDEPSKGWDAACKRTATWTLLYDKKTDKHFYFVDTHLDHVGEVAREKGLALVVERIGAMNPENYPMILLGDFNVFPDDPCLTGLRAVMTDAREVAAVTSNESTYHGYGTVEKAPIDYIFYSGFAGCEEFARVTKPYLECPYVSDHYPVTAILKY
;
A
#
# COMPACT_ATOMS: atom_id res chain seq x y z
N MET A 1 -50.93 0.55 -62.27
CA MET A 1 -50.39 -0.35 -61.28
C MET A 1 -49.14 0.31 -60.68
N LYS A 2 -49.22 0.91 -59.48
CA LYS A 2 -48.07 1.54 -58.82
C LYS A 2 -47.47 0.52 -57.87
N LYS A 3 -46.16 0.18 -58.03
CA LYS A 3 -45.43 -0.68 -57.13
C LYS A 3 -44.91 0.14 -55.94
N VAL A 4 -45.33 -0.22 -54.76
CA VAL A 4 -44.78 0.31 -53.49
C VAL A 4 -43.60 -0.54 -53.12
N VAL A 5 -42.40 0.09 -53.00
CA VAL A 5 -41.20 -0.55 -52.49
C VAL A 5 -41.12 -0.24 -51.01
N LEU A 6 -41.28 -1.25 -50.16
CA LEU A 6 -41.07 -1.16 -48.71
C LEU A 6 -39.59 -1.29 -48.44
N GLY A 7 -38.97 -0.20 -48.01
CA GLY A 7 -37.59 -0.23 -47.54
C GLY A 7 -37.54 -0.69 -46.06
N ALA A 8 -36.91 -1.83 -45.79
CA ALA A 8 -36.66 -2.28 -44.42
C ALA A 8 -35.46 -1.51 -43.83
N PHE A 9 -35.72 -0.68 -42.82
CA PHE A 9 -34.67 -0.07 -42.00
C PHE A 9 -34.23 -1.07 -40.89
N SER A 10 -33.06 -1.68 -41.05
CA SER A 10 -32.42 -2.44 -39.97
C SER A 10 -31.77 -1.47 -39.00
N ALA A 11 -32.35 -1.30 -37.82
CA ALA A 11 -31.74 -0.60 -36.71
C ALA A 11 -30.65 -1.50 -36.09
N LEU A 12 -29.39 -1.11 -36.28
CA LEU A 12 -28.23 -1.75 -35.62
C LEU A 12 -28.17 -1.26 -34.17
N PHE A 13 -28.65 -2.06 -33.22
CA PHE A 13 -28.45 -1.80 -31.80
C PHE A 13 -26.97 -2.10 -31.43
N LEU A 14 -26.16 -1.08 -31.27
CA LEU A 14 -24.86 -1.18 -30.58
C LEU A 14 -25.15 -1.44 -29.10
N VAL A 15 -25.04 -2.69 -28.68
CA VAL A 15 -24.98 -3.06 -27.25
C VAL A 15 -23.59 -2.65 -26.78
N ALA A 16 -23.48 -1.50 -26.13
CA ALA A 16 -22.29 -1.14 -25.39
C ALA A 16 -22.14 -2.15 -24.24
N SER A 17 -21.19 -3.08 -24.37
CA SER A 17 -20.79 -3.97 -23.28
C SER A 17 -20.14 -3.09 -22.21
N CYS A 18 -20.87 -2.76 -21.14
CA CYS A 18 -20.32 -2.16 -19.94
C CYS A 18 -19.50 -3.25 -19.23
N THR A 19 -18.23 -3.42 -19.62
CA THR A 19 -17.30 -4.19 -18.82
C THR A 19 -16.99 -3.42 -17.55
N ALA A 20 -17.12 -4.06 -16.39
CA ALA A 20 -16.75 -3.46 -15.10
C ALA A 20 -15.30 -2.96 -15.19
N PRO A 21 -14.96 -1.80 -14.55
CA PRO A 21 -13.61 -1.30 -14.52
C PRO A 21 -12.64 -2.36 -13.98
N ALA A 22 -11.42 -2.41 -14.54
CA ALA A 22 -10.41 -3.36 -14.09
C ALA A 22 -10.06 -3.11 -12.62
N PRO A 23 -10.07 -4.14 -11.75
CA PRO A 23 -9.75 -3.96 -10.34
C PRO A 23 -8.30 -3.52 -10.15
N LEU A 24 -8.02 -2.86 -9.03
CA LEU A 24 -6.72 -2.38 -8.63
C LEU A 24 -6.14 -3.30 -7.56
N LYS A 25 -5.06 -4.02 -7.86
CA LYS A 25 -4.31 -4.78 -6.86
C LYS A 25 -3.25 -3.89 -6.23
N VAL A 26 -3.25 -3.83 -4.90
CA VAL A 26 -2.26 -3.09 -4.10
C VAL A 26 -1.63 -4.00 -3.05
N MET A 27 -0.46 -3.61 -2.52
CA MET A 27 0.25 -4.40 -1.53
C MET A 27 0.92 -3.50 -0.48
N SER A 28 0.92 -3.92 0.78
CA SER A 28 1.77 -3.42 1.85
C SER A 28 2.86 -4.44 2.13
N TYR A 29 4.11 -3.97 2.23
CA TYR A 29 5.27 -4.83 2.41
C TYR A 29 6.27 -4.22 3.37
N ASN A 30 6.18 -4.55 4.67
CA ASN A 30 7.30 -4.34 5.57
C ASN A 30 8.45 -5.26 5.11
N ILE A 31 9.49 -4.64 4.52
CA ILE A 31 10.58 -5.38 3.87
C ILE A 31 11.63 -5.88 4.86
N ARG A 32 11.51 -5.53 6.12
CA ARG A 32 12.52 -5.71 7.16
C ARG A 32 13.80 -4.93 6.89
N TYR A 33 14.22 -4.18 7.85
CA TYR A 33 15.42 -3.36 7.91
C TYR A 33 16.68 -4.10 7.39
N GLY A 34 17.23 -3.65 6.27
CA GLY A 34 18.19 -4.40 5.47
C GLY A 34 19.57 -4.63 6.08
N THR A 35 19.92 -3.92 7.16
CA THR A 35 21.17 -4.11 7.91
C THR A 35 20.98 -4.88 9.23
N ALA A 36 19.78 -5.40 9.48
CA ALA A 36 19.53 -6.27 10.62
C ALA A 36 20.36 -7.57 10.49
N ASP A 37 20.90 -8.03 11.62
CA ASP A 37 21.55 -9.33 11.70
C ASP A 37 20.51 -10.43 11.92
N ASP A 38 19.83 -10.81 10.84
CA ASP A 38 18.80 -11.84 10.82
C ASP A 38 19.36 -13.22 10.39
N GLY A 39 20.70 -13.40 10.42
CA GLY A 39 21.36 -14.67 10.07
C GLY A 39 21.03 -15.13 8.66
N VAL A 40 20.43 -16.31 8.53
CA VAL A 40 20.04 -16.88 7.22
C VAL A 40 18.96 -16.06 6.49
N TYR A 41 18.24 -15.18 7.19
CA TYR A 41 17.22 -14.29 6.65
C TYR A 41 17.69 -12.85 6.47
N SER A 42 18.99 -12.55 6.65
CA SER A 42 19.55 -11.23 6.31
C SER A 42 19.28 -10.87 4.85
N TRP A 43 19.13 -9.58 4.56
CA TRP A 43 18.71 -9.09 3.25
C TRP A 43 19.41 -9.73 2.06
N PRO A 44 20.76 -9.91 2.02
CA PRO A 44 21.42 -10.52 0.87
C PRO A 44 20.95 -11.95 0.54
N ASN A 45 20.42 -12.67 1.54
CA ASN A 45 19.96 -14.04 1.37
C ASN A 45 18.51 -14.15 0.90
N ARG A 46 17.69 -13.07 1.03
CA ARG A 46 16.26 -13.04 0.68
C ARG A 46 15.90 -12.01 -0.38
N GLN A 47 16.82 -11.18 -0.82
CA GLN A 47 16.55 -10.10 -1.77
C GLN A 47 15.98 -10.60 -3.10
N ASP A 48 16.51 -11.70 -3.66
CA ASP A 48 16.02 -12.26 -4.91
C ASP A 48 14.62 -12.90 -4.73
N ALA A 49 14.36 -13.49 -3.57
CA ALA A 49 13.04 -14.00 -3.22
C ALA A 49 12.01 -12.86 -3.07
N ALA A 50 12.42 -11.71 -2.53
CA ALA A 50 11.59 -10.50 -2.45
C ALA A 50 11.20 -10.00 -3.84
N VAL A 51 12.15 -9.95 -4.78
CA VAL A 51 11.89 -9.61 -6.19
C VAL A 51 10.93 -10.62 -6.83
N ALA A 52 11.20 -11.92 -6.70
CA ALA A 52 10.33 -12.96 -7.25
C ALA A 52 8.90 -12.90 -6.70
N MET A 53 8.74 -12.49 -5.42
CA MET A 53 7.43 -12.25 -4.81
C MET A 53 6.73 -11.04 -5.46
N ILE A 54 7.42 -9.91 -5.67
CA ILE A 54 6.86 -8.72 -6.32
C ILE A 54 6.42 -9.05 -7.75
N GLU A 55 7.27 -9.76 -8.51
CA GLU A 55 6.98 -10.20 -9.88
C GLU A 55 5.77 -11.15 -9.96
N ASP A 56 5.60 -12.04 -8.97
CA ASP A 56 4.47 -12.94 -8.90
C ASP A 56 3.17 -12.22 -8.52
N GLN A 57 3.24 -11.35 -7.52
CA GLN A 57 2.06 -10.62 -7.03
C GLN A 57 1.61 -9.51 -7.99
N ARG A 58 2.52 -8.86 -8.69
CA ARG A 58 2.28 -7.80 -9.69
C ARG A 58 1.27 -6.74 -9.20
N PRO A 59 1.47 -6.14 -8.02
CA PRO A 59 0.60 -5.07 -7.57
C PRO A 59 0.74 -3.85 -8.50
N ALA A 60 -0.35 -3.13 -8.75
CA ALA A 60 -0.26 -1.86 -9.50
C ALA A 60 0.50 -0.79 -8.71
N VAL A 61 0.37 -0.82 -7.38
CA VAL A 61 1.07 0.06 -6.43
C VAL A 61 1.35 -0.73 -5.14
N PHE A 62 2.50 -0.52 -4.53
CA PHE A 62 2.78 -1.07 -3.21
C PHE A 62 3.59 -0.12 -2.33
N GLY A 63 3.28 -0.14 -1.03
CA GLY A 63 4.03 0.56 0.01
C GLY A 63 5.09 -0.36 0.63
N VAL A 64 6.25 0.20 0.90
CA VAL A 64 7.37 -0.48 1.55
C VAL A 64 7.71 0.21 2.86
N GLN A 65 7.66 -0.51 3.98
CA GLN A 65 8.09 -0.05 5.28
C GLN A 65 9.49 -0.65 5.60
N GLU A 66 10.26 0.02 6.44
CA GLU A 66 11.64 -0.32 6.83
C GLU A 66 12.67 -0.34 5.69
N GLY A 67 12.30 0.08 4.48
CA GLY A 67 13.20 0.05 3.34
C GLY A 67 14.38 0.99 3.49
N LEU A 68 15.60 0.48 3.46
CA LEU A 68 16.79 1.29 3.29
C LEU A 68 17.05 1.54 1.81
N ARG A 69 17.64 2.68 1.47
CA ARG A 69 17.87 3.09 0.08
C ARG A 69 18.41 1.97 -0.81
N PHE A 70 19.44 1.25 -0.38
CA PHE A 70 20.03 0.17 -1.18
C PHE A 70 19.07 -1.00 -1.45
N GLN A 71 18.10 -1.24 -0.55
CA GLN A 71 17.05 -2.26 -0.77
C GLN A 71 16.06 -1.78 -1.84
N LEU A 72 15.66 -0.50 -1.79
CA LEU A 72 14.75 0.09 -2.76
C LEU A 72 15.37 0.16 -4.14
N GLU A 73 16.65 0.58 -4.23
CA GLU A 73 17.43 0.60 -5.47
C GLU A 73 17.57 -0.81 -6.08
N PHE A 74 17.83 -1.82 -5.25
CA PHE A 74 17.88 -3.21 -5.71
C PHE A 74 16.55 -3.67 -6.32
N ILE A 75 15.43 -3.39 -5.66
CA ILE A 75 14.10 -3.72 -6.21
C ILE A 75 13.86 -2.97 -7.52
N ALA A 76 14.13 -1.67 -7.58
CA ALA A 76 13.93 -0.87 -8.79
C ALA A 76 14.81 -1.32 -9.97
N GLU A 77 16.04 -1.78 -9.70
CA GLU A 77 16.92 -2.36 -10.72
C GLU A 77 16.38 -3.68 -11.27
N LYS A 78 15.85 -4.54 -10.40
CA LYS A 78 15.37 -5.88 -10.78
C LYS A 78 13.95 -5.87 -11.35
N CYS A 79 13.13 -4.90 -10.98
CA CYS A 79 11.76 -4.72 -11.44
C CYS A 79 11.61 -3.39 -12.21
N PRO A 80 12.16 -3.27 -13.44
CA PRO A 80 12.30 -2.00 -14.14
C PRO A 80 10.96 -1.37 -14.56
N GLU A 81 9.85 -2.10 -14.52
CA GLU A 81 8.51 -1.58 -14.70
C GLU A 81 8.03 -0.73 -13.52
N TYR A 82 8.65 -0.87 -12.35
CA TYR A 82 8.32 -0.08 -11.16
C TYR A 82 9.28 1.11 -10.99
N GLN A 83 8.71 2.24 -10.65
CA GLN A 83 9.42 3.37 -10.08
C GLN A 83 8.95 3.57 -8.64
N TYR A 84 9.72 4.30 -7.83
CA TYR A 84 9.33 4.61 -6.46
C TYR A 84 9.60 6.07 -6.09
N VAL A 85 8.88 6.53 -5.07
CA VAL A 85 9.07 7.81 -4.39
C VAL A 85 9.06 7.59 -2.87
N GLY A 86 9.65 8.53 -2.15
CA GLY A 86 9.81 8.52 -0.70
C GLY A 86 11.19 9.03 -0.32
N VAL A 87 11.33 9.47 0.92
CA VAL A 87 12.61 10.00 1.45
C VAL A 87 12.97 9.28 2.74
N GLY A 88 14.26 9.32 3.08
CA GLY A 88 14.77 8.78 4.34
C GLY A 88 14.25 9.57 5.54
N ARG A 89 13.70 8.88 6.53
CA ARG A 89 13.08 9.51 7.71
C ARG A 89 14.02 10.33 8.56
N GLU A 90 15.36 10.12 8.45
CA GLU A 90 16.32 10.80 9.29
C GLU A 90 16.67 12.23 8.83
N ASP A 91 16.68 12.49 7.52
CA ASP A 91 17.10 13.77 6.96
C ASP A 91 16.15 14.35 5.90
N GLY A 92 15.15 13.58 5.47
CA GLY A 92 14.28 14.00 4.39
C GLY A 92 14.92 13.84 3.01
N GLU A 93 16.02 13.11 2.92
CA GLU A 93 16.75 12.81 1.69
C GLU A 93 16.99 11.29 1.57
N GLU A 94 18.13 10.80 2.03
CA GLU A 94 18.56 9.41 1.78
C GLU A 94 18.74 8.57 3.04
N ARG A 95 18.87 9.20 4.23
CA ARG A 95 19.22 8.49 5.45
C ARG A 95 18.03 7.93 6.20
N GLY A 96 18.22 6.71 6.69
CA GLY A 96 17.23 5.99 7.49
C GLY A 96 16.26 5.20 6.63
N GLU A 97 15.26 4.66 7.27
CA GLU A 97 14.20 3.91 6.62
C GLU A 97 13.28 4.85 5.82
N HIS A 98 12.80 4.36 4.68
CA HIS A 98 11.85 5.02 3.82
C HIS A 98 10.47 4.35 3.98
N MET A 99 9.44 5.16 3.97
CA MET A 99 8.09 4.74 3.58
C MET A 99 8.00 4.96 2.09
N ALA A 100 8.34 3.95 1.29
CA ALA A 100 8.48 4.11 -0.15
C ALA A 100 7.25 3.58 -0.89
N VAL A 101 6.72 4.38 -1.81
CA VAL A 101 5.61 3.97 -2.68
C VAL A 101 6.17 3.59 -4.04
N PHE A 102 6.09 2.30 -4.37
CA PHE A 102 6.39 1.75 -5.69
C PHE A 102 5.13 1.70 -6.55
N TYR A 103 5.25 2.02 -7.84
CA TYR A 103 4.14 2.01 -8.77
C TYR A 103 4.55 1.46 -10.14
N ASP A 104 3.71 0.59 -10.71
CA ASP A 104 3.88 0.01 -12.05
C ASP A 104 3.61 1.08 -13.11
N THR A 105 4.67 1.59 -13.75
CA THR A 105 4.61 2.64 -14.76
C THR A 105 3.87 2.23 -16.03
N THR A 106 3.61 0.94 -16.23
CA THR A 106 2.79 0.46 -17.34
C THR A 106 1.30 0.65 -17.08
N ARG A 107 0.90 0.74 -15.82
CA ARG A 107 -0.48 0.88 -15.38
C ARG A 107 -0.83 2.26 -14.83
N VAL A 108 0.02 2.85 -14.00
CA VAL A 108 -0.27 4.12 -13.32
C VAL A 108 0.77 5.18 -13.64
N ASP A 109 0.35 6.45 -13.65
CA ASP A 109 1.23 7.61 -13.72
C ASP A 109 1.24 8.32 -12.37
N LEU A 110 2.42 8.70 -11.90
CA LEU A 110 2.57 9.59 -10.76
C LEU A 110 2.25 11.03 -11.17
N LYS A 111 1.36 11.69 -10.43
CA LYS A 111 0.97 13.09 -10.67
C LYS A 111 1.56 14.04 -9.64
N ASP A 112 1.59 13.60 -8.37
CA ASP A 112 2.16 14.37 -7.26
C ASP A 112 2.52 13.44 -6.11
N TRP A 113 3.42 13.86 -5.21
CA TRP A 113 3.80 13.10 -4.04
C TRP A 113 4.47 13.97 -2.98
N GLY A 114 4.53 13.46 -1.76
CA GLY A 114 5.29 14.08 -0.68
C GLY A 114 5.41 13.15 0.52
N THR A 115 6.31 13.51 1.43
CA THR A 115 6.50 12.83 2.71
C THR A 115 6.39 13.84 3.84
N TYR A 116 5.77 13.45 4.95
CA TYR A 116 5.72 14.25 6.18
C TYR A 116 6.01 13.37 7.39
N TRP A 117 6.46 13.99 8.47
CA TRP A 117 6.79 13.31 9.72
C TRP A 117 5.56 13.23 10.64
N LEU A 118 5.44 12.09 11.32
CA LEU A 118 4.40 11.88 12.32
C LEU A 118 4.86 12.51 13.65
N SER A 119 4.73 13.83 13.74
CA SER A 119 5.21 14.63 14.86
C SER A 119 4.45 15.94 14.98
N GLU A 120 4.77 16.73 15.99
CA GLU A 120 4.28 18.10 16.18
C GLU A 120 4.80 19.08 15.13
N THR A 121 5.88 18.73 14.41
CA THR A 121 6.48 19.48 13.30
C THR A 121 6.56 18.63 12.04
N PRO A 122 5.43 18.35 11.38
CA PRO A 122 5.36 17.33 10.32
C PRO A 122 6.11 17.68 9.04
N ASP A 123 6.46 18.94 8.84
CA ASP A 123 7.08 19.39 7.58
C ASP A 123 8.63 19.39 7.65
N GLU A 124 9.21 18.88 8.75
CA GLU A 124 10.67 18.73 8.94
C GLU A 124 11.02 17.41 9.64
N PRO A 125 12.25 16.87 9.43
CA PRO A 125 12.70 15.63 10.06
C PRO A 125 12.68 15.67 11.58
N SER A 126 11.60 15.20 12.18
CA SER A 126 11.36 15.27 13.62
C SER A 126 10.81 13.97 14.20
N LYS A 127 10.97 13.80 15.50
CA LYS A 127 10.43 12.67 16.26
C LYS A 127 9.25 13.17 17.08
N GLY A 128 8.07 12.58 16.88
CA GLY A 128 6.85 13.00 17.54
C GLY A 128 6.61 12.34 18.88
N TRP A 129 6.07 13.10 19.81
CA TRP A 129 5.54 12.64 21.12
C TRP A 129 6.51 11.70 21.85
N ASP A 130 6.02 10.51 22.23
CA ASP A 130 6.77 9.46 22.92
C ASP A 130 7.40 8.41 21.97
N ALA A 131 7.45 8.69 20.65
CA ALA A 131 7.98 7.75 19.67
C ALA A 131 9.42 7.31 19.98
N ALA A 132 9.76 6.06 19.71
CA ALA A 132 11.13 5.55 19.82
C ALA A 132 12.02 6.10 18.70
N CYS A 133 11.47 6.29 17.50
CA CYS A 133 12.19 6.81 16.33
C CYS A 133 11.31 7.77 15.53
N LYS A 134 11.91 8.46 14.54
CA LYS A 134 11.14 9.26 13.59
C LYS A 134 10.25 8.35 12.76
N ARG A 135 9.00 8.77 12.53
CA ARG A 135 8.03 8.07 11.69
C ARG A 135 7.51 9.01 10.62
N THR A 136 7.23 8.49 9.46
CA THR A 136 6.78 9.27 8.31
C THR A 136 5.57 8.63 7.65
N ALA A 137 4.84 9.43 6.88
CA ALA A 137 3.88 8.96 5.90
C ALA A 137 4.26 9.56 4.54
N THR A 138 4.33 8.71 3.51
CA THR A 138 4.53 9.11 2.11
C THR A 138 3.23 8.96 1.36
N TRP A 139 2.78 10.02 0.72
CA TRP A 139 1.57 10.04 -0.09
C TRP A 139 1.89 10.25 -1.57
N THR A 140 1.03 9.71 -2.41
CA THR A 140 1.09 9.89 -3.87
C THR A 140 -0.31 10.17 -4.42
N LEU A 141 -0.40 11.07 -5.41
CA LEU A 141 -1.54 11.19 -6.30
C LEU A 141 -1.21 10.43 -7.60
N LEU A 142 -1.95 9.40 -7.88
CA LEU A 142 -1.75 8.49 -9.00
C LEU A 142 -2.92 8.55 -9.98
N TYR A 143 -2.65 8.27 -11.26
CA TYR A 143 -3.65 8.14 -12.32
C TYR A 143 -3.61 6.72 -12.90
N ASP A 144 -4.70 5.96 -12.75
CA ASP A 144 -4.83 4.61 -13.32
C ASP A 144 -5.26 4.70 -14.79
N LYS A 145 -4.34 4.38 -15.70
CA LYS A 145 -4.54 4.40 -17.15
C LYS A 145 -5.59 3.42 -17.66
N LYS A 146 -5.88 2.35 -16.89
CA LYS A 146 -6.89 1.35 -17.28
C LYS A 146 -8.32 1.79 -16.99
N THR A 147 -8.50 2.63 -15.98
CA THR A 147 -9.84 3.04 -15.51
C THR A 147 -10.12 4.51 -15.73
N ASP A 148 -9.12 5.29 -16.17
CA ASP A 148 -9.19 6.75 -16.34
C ASP A 148 -9.56 7.46 -15.02
N LYS A 149 -8.96 7.01 -13.90
CA LYS A 149 -9.27 7.51 -12.56
C LYS A 149 -8.02 7.95 -11.82
N HIS A 150 -8.13 9.05 -11.08
CA HIS A 150 -7.16 9.44 -10.08
C HIS A 150 -7.48 8.75 -8.75
N PHE A 151 -6.44 8.48 -7.95
CA PHE A 151 -6.58 8.02 -6.58
C PHE A 151 -5.35 8.42 -5.76
N TYR A 152 -5.54 8.56 -4.45
CA TYR A 152 -4.43 8.74 -3.52
C TYR A 152 -3.99 7.40 -2.95
N PHE A 153 -2.68 7.28 -2.73
CA PHE A 153 -2.08 6.14 -2.05
C PHE A 153 -1.11 6.66 -0.99
N VAL A 154 -1.26 6.20 0.24
CA VAL A 154 -0.47 6.64 1.40
C VAL A 154 0.12 5.42 2.08
N ASP A 155 1.44 5.46 2.31
CA ASP A 155 2.20 4.44 3.04
C ASP A 155 2.74 5.02 4.34
N THR A 156 2.58 4.27 5.45
CA THR A 156 3.08 4.68 6.76
C THR A 156 3.53 3.50 7.60
N HIS A 157 4.40 3.78 8.58
CA HIS A 157 4.82 2.83 9.60
C HIS A 157 4.74 3.52 10.97
N LEU A 158 3.75 3.13 11.78
CA LEU A 158 3.54 3.72 13.10
C LEU A 158 4.60 3.27 14.10
N ASP A 159 4.74 3.98 15.20
CA ASP A 159 5.79 3.68 16.19
C ASP A 159 5.51 2.37 16.93
N HIS A 160 6.55 1.56 17.13
CA HIS A 160 6.46 0.25 17.77
C HIS A 160 6.47 0.29 19.29
N VAL A 161 6.76 1.46 19.92
CA VAL A 161 6.84 1.65 21.37
C VAL A 161 5.80 2.69 21.84
N GLY A 162 5.83 3.90 21.27
CA GLY A 162 5.06 5.05 21.74
C GLY A 162 3.57 4.91 21.45
N GLU A 163 2.75 4.76 22.50
CA GLU A 163 1.28 4.68 22.35
C GLU A 163 0.69 6.02 21.92
N VAL A 164 1.15 7.13 22.53
CA VAL A 164 0.71 8.48 22.15
C VAL A 164 1.15 8.82 20.73
N ALA A 165 2.35 8.38 20.33
CA ALA A 165 2.85 8.57 18.96
C ALA A 165 2.02 7.80 17.93
N ARG A 166 1.54 6.58 18.24
CA ARG A 166 0.61 5.85 17.36
C ARG A 166 -0.73 6.54 17.23
N GLU A 167 -1.35 6.89 18.36
CA GLU A 167 -2.66 7.56 18.40
C GLU A 167 -2.63 8.89 17.63
N LYS A 168 -1.71 9.78 18.01
CA LYS A 168 -1.61 11.13 17.41
C LYS A 168 -1.03 11.10 16.00
N GLY A 169 -0.09 10.20 15.71
CA GLY A 169 0.46 9.99 14.38
C GLY A 169 -0.61 9.55 13.40
N LEU A 170 -1.45 8.58 13.79
CA LEU A 170 -2.55 8.13 12.95
C LEU A 170 -3.63 9.22 12.80
N ALA A 171 -3.95 9.96 13.86
CA ALA A 171 -4.87 11.09 13.79
C ALA A 171 -4.36 12.18 12.81
N LEU A 172 -3.05 12.49 12.83
CA LEU A 172 -2.42 13.40 11.86
C LEU A 172 -2.53 12.87 10.42
N VAL A 173 -2.33 11.57 10.21
CA VAL A 173 -2.52 10.96 8.88
C VAL A 173 -3.96 11.17 8.42
N VAL A 174 -4.97 10.86 9.25
CA VAL A 174 -6.39 11.04 8.94
C VAL A 174 -6.71 12.51 8.60
N GLU A 175 -6.19 13.46 9.37
CA GLU A 175 -6.34 14.90 9.11
C GLU A 175 -5.74 15.29 7.74
N ARG A 176 -4.50 14.89 7.49
CA ARG A 176 -3.77 15.22 6.25
C ARG A 176 -4.42 14.61 5.01
N ILE A 177 -4.85 13.34 5.05
CA ILE A 177 -5.54 12.71 3.91
C ILE A 177 -6.87 13.39 3.60
N GLY A 178 -7.62 13.85 4.62
CA GLY A 178 -8.85 14.62 4.42
C GLY A 178 -8.59 15.98 3.75
N ALA A 179 -7.52 16.67 4.15
CA ALA A 179 -7.18 17.99 3.63
C ALA A 179 -6.61 17.95 2.20
N MET A 180 -5.86 16.89 1.82
CA MET A 180 -5.20 16.80 0.51
C MET A 180 -6.14 16.38 -0.63
N ASN A 181 -7.35 15.90 -0.34
CA ASN A 181 -8.28 15.32 -1.31
C ASN A 181 -9.61 16.09 -1.45
N PRO A 182 -9.59 17.36 -1.85
CA PRO A 182 -10.82 18.15 -2.03
C PRO A 182 -11.71 17.64 -3.16
N GLU A 183 -11.16 16.92 -4.14
CA GLU A 183 -11.88 16.32 -5.27
C GLU A 183 -12.58 15.01 -4.91
N ASN A 184 -12.37 14.48 -3.68
CA ASN A 184 -12.90 13.20 -3.22
C ASN A 184 -12.52 12.01 -4.11
N TYR A 185 -11.28 11.98 -4.61
CA TYR A 185 -10.75 10.82 -5.30
C TYR A 185 -10.70 9.59 -4.36
N PRO A 186 -10.81 8.36 -4.89
CA PRO A 186 -10.53 7.17 -4.09
C PRO A 186 -9.19 7.25 -3.38
N MET A 187 -9.12 6.74 -2.16
CA MET A 187 -7.90 6.77 -1.34
C MET A 187 -7.58 5.39 -0.77
N ILE A 188 -6.30 5.11 -0.63
CA ILE A 188 -5.75 3.92 0.01
C ILE A 188 -4.75 4.40 1.06
N LEU A 189 -4.87 3.90 2.28
CA LEU A 189 -3.89 4.05 3.34
C LEU A 189 -3.47 2.66 3.79
N LEU A 190 -2.17 2.39 3.75
CA LEU A 190 -1.64 1.10 4.17
C LEU A 190 -0.34 1.24 4.97
N GLY A 191 0.11 0.14 5.51
CA GLY A 191 1.38 0.06 6.21
C GLY A 191 1.37 -0.88 7.40
N ASP A 192 2.49 -0.87 8.12
CA ASP A 192 2.65 -1.49 9.43
C ASP A 192 2.21 -0.49 10.51
N PHE A 193 1.07 -0.76 11.14
CA PHE A 193 0.54 0.15 12.15
C PHE A 193 1.02 -0.17 13.56
N ASN A 194 1.70 -1.30 13.77
CA ASN A 194 2.17 -1.73 15.09
C ASN A 194 1.07 -1.78 16.16
N VAL A 195 -0.18 -1.98 15.75
CA VAL A 195 -1.34 -2.12 16.63
C VAL A 195 -2.19 -3.32 16.21
N PHE A 196 -2.91 -3.90 17.17
CA PHE A 196 -3.85 -4.97 16.90
C PHE A 196 -5.22 -4.42 16.45
N PRO A 197 -6.06 -5.26 15.85
CA PRO A 197 -7.34 -4.80 15.28
C PRO A 197 -8.32 -4.17 16.27
N ASP A 198 -8.21 -4.47 17.55
CA ASP A 198 -9.03 -3.95 18.63
C ASP A 198 -8.47 -2.66 19.28
N ASP A 199 -7.33 -2.17 18.80
CA ASP A 199 -6.72 -0.95 19.35
C ASP A 199 -7.61 0.28 19.11
N PRO A 200 -7.91 1.06 20.16
CA PRO A 200 -8.74 2.26 20.06
C PRO A 200 -8.23 3.33 19.10
N CYS A 201 -6.91 3.40 18.83
CA CYS A 201 -6.34 4.38 17.92
C CYS A 201 -6.90 4.25 16.49
N LEU A 202 -7.38 3.06 16.09
CA LEU A 202 -8.01 2.81 14.79
C LEU A 202 -9.43 3.39 14.65
N THR A 203 -10.05 3.83 15.76
CA THR A 203 -11.46 4.29 15.76
C THR A 203 -11.67 5.47 14.82
N GLY A 204 -10.78 6.47 14.87
CA GLY A 204 -10.87 7.65 14.00
C GLY A 204 -10.70 7.30 12.52
N LEU A 205 -9.77 6.40 12.19
CA LEU A 205 -9.55 5.94 10.84
C LEU A 205 -10.75 5.14 10.30
N ARG A 206 -11.31 4.22 11.10
CA ARG A 206 -12.49 3.43 10.73
C ARG A 206 -13.75 4.26 10.51
N ALA A 207 -13.81 5.46 11.05
CA ALA A 207 -14.92 6.38 10.81
C ALA A 207 -14.91 6.98 9.39
N VAL A 208 -13.76 6.99 8.71
CA VAL A 208 -13.56 7.64 7.40
C VAL A 208 -13.08 6.71 6.31
N MET A 209 -12.48 5.57 6.66
CA MET A 209 -11.99 4.56 5.72
C MET A 209 -12.41 3.15 6.14
N THR A 210 -12.49 2.26 5.20
CA THR A 210 -12.88 0.86 5.36
C THR A 210 -11.64 -0.02 5.44
N ASP A 211 -11.52 -0.87 6.47
CA ASP A 211 -10.50 -1.92 6.53
C ASP A 211 -10.80 -3.01 5.50
N ALA A 212 -9.91 -3.17 4.51
CA ALA A 212 -10.07 -4.14 3.44
C ALA A 212 -10.20 -5.58 3.98
N ARG A 213 -9.48 -5.89 5.05
CA ARG A 213 -9.50 -7.21 5.71
C ARG A 213 -10.88 -7.55 6.29
N GLU A 214 -11.60 -6.56 6.82
CA GLU A 214 -12.91 -6.78 7.46
C GLU A 214 -14.05 -6.99 6.47
N VAL A 215 -13.93 -6.46 5.23
CA VAL A 215 -15.02 -6.43 4.25
C VAL A 215 -14.75 -7.22 2.98
N ALA A 216 -13.52 -7.70 2.75
CA ALA A 216 -13.20 -8.46 1.55
C ALA A 216 -14.03 -9.74 1.46
N ALA A 217 -14.49 -10.08 0.25
CA ALA A 217 -15.24 -11.31 0.01
C ALA A 217 -14.40 -12.57 0.31
N VAL A 218 -13.09 -12.48 0.06
CA VAL A 218 -12.10 -13.49 0.48
C VAL A 218 -11.08 -12.78 1.37
N THR A 219 -10.91 -13.24 2.61
CA THR A 219 -10.05 -12.56 3.58
C THR A 219 -9.22 -13.52 4.43
N SER A 220 -8.08 -13.04 4.94
CA SER A 220 -7.24 -13.69 5.94
C SER A 220 -7.16 -12.80 7.19
N ASN A 221 -7.49 -13.35 8.35
CA ASN A 221 -7.44 -12.69 9.66
C ASN A 221 -6.26 -13.14 10.53
N GLU A 222 -5.34 -13.90 9.96
CA GLU A 222 -4.20 -14.43 10.67
C GLU A 222 -3.07 -13.41 10.80
N SER A 223 -2.08 -13.71 11.65
CA SER A 223 -0.91 -12.85 11.90
C SER A 223 -0.22 -12.41 10.62
N THR A 224 0.14 -11.14 10.54
CA THR A 224 0.99 -10.60 9.47
C THR A 224 2.46 -10.54 9.89
N TYR A 225 2.76 -10.32 11.18
CA TYR A 225 4.11 -10.43 11.74
C TYR A 225 4.36 -11.84 12.26
N HIS A 226 5.44 -12.47 11.82
CA HIS A 226 5.78 -13.85 12.21
C HIS A 226 7.23 -14.03 12.69
N GLY A 227 8.06 -12.98 12.64
CA GLY A 227 9.44 -13.02 13.15
C GLY A 227 10.22 -14.23 12.62
N TYR A 228 10.16 -14.49 11.31
CA TYR A 228 10.73 -15.67 10.66
C TYR A 228 10.24 -17.00 11.24
N GLY A 229 8.95 -17.08 11.53
CA GLY A 229 8.29 -18.28 12.06
C GLY A 229 8.46 -18.52 13.56
N THR A 230 8.95 -17.52 14.30
CA THR A 230 9.17 -17.63 15.76
C THR A 230 8.04 -16.99 16.58
N VAL A 231 7.17 -16.20 15.97
CA VAL A 231 6.10 -15.46 16.63
C VAL A 231 4.78 -15.66 15.91
N GLU A 232 3.72 -15.74 16.67
CA GLU A 232 2.35 -15.72 16.14
C GLU A 232 1.58 -14.65 16.91
N LYS A 233 1.20 -13.57 16.21
CA LYS A 233 0.47 -12.42 16.79
C LYS A 233 -0.73 -12.10 15.91
N ALA A 234 -1.63 -11.25 16.40
CA ALA A 234 -2.68 -10.67 15.56
C ALA A 234 -2.08 -9.83 14.39
N PRO A 235 -2.84 -9.58 13.31
CA PRO A 235 -2.37 -8.76 12.22
C PRO A 235 -2.06 -7.34 12.70
N ILE A 236 -0.96 -6.77 12.18
CA ILE A 236 -0.51 -5.39 12.44
C ILE A 236 -0.26 -4.61 11.15
N ASP A 237 -0.31 -5.28 9.99
CA ASP A 237 -0.23 -4.69 8.67
C ASP A 237 -1.63 -4.54 8.10
N TYR A 238 -1.94 -3.35 7.56
CA TYR A 238 -3.29 -2.96 7.16
C TYR A 238 -3.32 -2.39 5.75
N ILE A 239 -4.50 -2.53 5.12
CA ILE A 239 -4.90 -1.79 3.93
C ILE A 239 -6.29 -1.23 4.18
N PHE A 240 -6.38 0.09 4.36
CA PHE A 240 -7.62 0.84 4.44
C PHE A 240 -7.91 1.53 3.11
N TYR A 241 -9.18 1.69 2.78
CA TYR A 241 -9.58 2.39 1.57
C TYR A 241 -10.86 3.20 1.75
N SER A 242 -11.05 4.21 0.90
CA SER A 242 -12.31 4.95 0.73
C SER A 242 -12.52 5.30 -0.73
N GLY A 243 -13.77 5.53 -1.14
CA GLY A 243 -14.13 5.91 -2.52
C GLY A 243 -14.03 4.77 -3.55
N PHE A 244 -13.64 3.56 -3.17
CA PHE A 244 -13.76 2.34 -3.97
C PHE A 244 -15.09 1.64 -3.70
N ALA A 245 -15.62 0.91 -4.70
CA ALA A 245 -16.91 0.21 -4.57
C ALA A 245 -16.82 -1.01 -3.63
N GLY A 246 -15.61 -1.55 -3.37
CA GLY A 246 -15.42 -2.67 -2.46
C GLY A 246 -14.05 -3.33 -2.61
N CYS A 247 -13.82 -4.38 -1.80
CA CYS A 247 -12.64 -5.22 -1.82
C CYS A 247 -13.04 -6.67 -2.18
N GLU A 248 -12.42 -7.22 -3.23
CA GLU A 248 -12.68 -8.61 -3.63
C GLU A 248 -11.91 -9.59 -2.76
N GLU A 249 -10.65 -9.28 -2.51
CA GLU A 249 -9.73 -10.15 -1.78
C GLU A 249 -8.80 -9.30 -0.90
N PHE A 250 -8.56 -9.77 0.32
CA PHE A 250 -7.45 -9.37 1.17
C PHE A 250 -6.68 -10.65 1.54
N ALA A 251 -5.40 -10.70 1.18
CA ALA A 251 -4.59 -11.91 1.35
C ALA A 251 -3.20 -11.61 1.90
N ARG A 252 -2.67 -12.56 2.69
CA ARG A 252 -1.25 -12.62 3.07
C ARG A 252 -0.49 -13.43 2.02
N VAL A 253 0.70 -12.97 1.67
CA VAL A 253 1.60 -13.68 0.76
C VAL A 253 2.49 -14.60 1.60
N THR A 254 2.06 -15.87 1.74
CA THR A 254 2.69 -16.84 2.67
C THR A 254 3.51 -17.92 1.96
N LYS A 255 3.44 -18.02 0.62
CA LYS A 255 4.20 -19.02 -0.12
C LYS A 255 5.70 -18.70 -0.12
N PRO A 256 6.59 -19.71 -0.09
CA PRO A 256 8.02 -19.51 -0.28
C PRO A 256 8.35 -19.09 -1.72
N TYR A 257 9.43 -18.32 -1.90
CA TYR A 257 9.97 -17.94 -3.19
C TYR A 257 11.45 -18.32 -3.26
N LEU A 258 11.88 -18.90 -4.39
CA LEU A 258 13.28 -19.32 -4.62
C LEU A 258 13.85 -20.13 -3.44
N GLU A 259 13.06 -21.07 -2.90
CA GLU A 259 13.40 -21.88 -1.72
C GLU A 259 13.59 -21.06 -0.41
N CYS A 260 13.40 -19.74 -0.46
CA CYS A 260 13.39 -18.89 0.73
C CYS A 260 11.98 -18.92 1.35
N PRO A 261 11.82 -19.44 2.59
CA PRO A 261 10.51 -19.58 3.22
C PRO A 261 9.88 -18.23 3.59
N TYR A 262 10.69 -17.20 3.80
CA TYR A 262 10.24 -15.89 4.24
C TYR A 262 10.94 -14.76 3.49
N VAL A 263 10.19 -13.90 2.82
CA VAL A 263 10.72 -12.71 2.13
C VAL A 263 10.97 -11.53 3.08
N SER A 264 10.45 -11.59 4.29
CA SER A 264 10.60 -10.65 5.41
C SER A 264 10.23 -11.36 6.71
N ASP A 265 10.30 -10.70 7.85
CA ASP A 265 9.70 -11.14 9.12
C ASP A 265 8.20 -10.78 9.22
N HIS A 266 7.68 -10.06 8.23
CA HIS A 266 6.26 -9.87 7.97
C HIS A 266 5.83 -10.60 6.69
N TYR A 267 4.59 -11.09 6.65
CA TYR A 267 3.95 -11.47 5.40
C TYR A 267 3.47 -10.22 4.68
N PRO A 268 3.86 -9.98 3.41
CA PRO A 268 3.22 -8.93 2.61
C PRO A 268 1.71 -9.17 2.56
N VAL A 269 0.93 -8.10 2.64
CA VAL A 269 -0.53 -8.16 2.50
C VAL A 269 -0.97 -7.48 1.22
N THR A 270 -1.94 -8.08 0.53
CA THR A 270 -2.49 -7.57 -0.73
C THR A 270 -3.97 -7.31 -0.62
N ALA A 271 -4.49 -6.33 -1.37
CA ALA A 271 -5.91 -6.13 -1.57
C ALA A 271 -6.24 -5.94 -3.06
N ILE A 272 -7.39 -6.49 -3.49
CA ILE A 272 -7.96 -6.28 -4.83
C ILE A 272 -9.18 -5.39 -4.68
N LEU A 273 -9.04 -4.12 -5.07
CA LEU A 273 -10.06 -3.08 -4.91
C LEU A 273 -10.84 -2.86 -6.21
N LYS A 274 -12.17 -2.67 -6.10
CA LYS A 274 -13.07 -2.32 -7.22
C LYS A 274 -13.34 -0.82 -7.25
N TYR A 275 -13.31 -0.25 -8.44
CA TYR A 275 -13.73 1.15 -8.65
C TYR A 275 -15.23 1.31 -8.71
#